data_0b8680f515ea87436cbbc4cd52f5875a
#
_entry.id   0b8680f515ea87436cbbc4cd52f5875a
#
_cell.length_a   1.000
_cell.length_b   1.000
_cell.length_c   1.000
_cell.angle_alpha   90.00
_cell.angle_beta   90.00
_cell.angle_gamma   90.00
#
_symmetry.space_group_name_H-M   'P 1'
#
loop_
_entity.id
_entity.type
_entity.pdbx_description
1 polymer ?
#
loop_
_entity_poly.entity_id
_entity_poly.type
_entity_poly.pdbx_seq_one_letter_code
_entity_poly.pdbx_strand_id
1 'polypeptide(L)'
;MTRQIMLATSAQDEGQSSEMLDEYIEPLREFLGDGTLTEVCVNRPREVWTEGRDGWKRHDVPALSFNHCRQLATLIASYNGKAISNDKPVLSAALPDGERVQVIIPPACEPHTVSITIRKPSMIDKTLDELDAEGAFEEFADVDDELQPFEHELLRLKGEKRIKDFLDLAVRKHRNILIVGKTGSGKTTITKSLIRSIPVEERLITIEDVHELFLNQHENKVHLYYAREDEGGAKVTPKQALASCLRMKPDRILLAELRGDEAWEFIKSVNTGHPGSISTMHANGAYESFEQLTALIKDSRTGAHLDTD
;
A
#
# COMPACT_ATOMS: atom_id res chain seq x y z
N MET A 1 -46.86 -2.47 16.57
CA MET A 1 -46.33 -1.12 16.83
C MET A 1 -44.79 -1.10 16.96
N THR A 2 -44.17 -1.98 17.74
CA THR A 2 -42.71 -1.98 18.00
C THR A 2 -41.80 -2.17 16.76
N ARG A 3 -42.22 -2.98 15.78
CA ARG A 3 -41.41 -3.28 14.54
C ARG A 3 -41.42 -2.13 13.54
N GLN A 4 -42.48 -1.34 13.46
CA GLN A 4 -42.58 -0.16 12.59
C GLN A 4 -41.77 1.03 13.15
N ILE A 5 -41.67 1.15 14.48
CA ILE A 5 -40.89 2.20 15.14
C ILE A 5 -39.38 1.93 14.95
N MET A 6 -38.91 0.66 15.03
CA MET A 6 -37.53 0.29 14.78
C MET A 6 -37.09 0.55 13.31
N LEU A 7 -37.98 0.30 12.34
CA LEU A 7 -37.67 0.55 10.93
C LEU A 7 -37.64 2.06 10.59
N ALA A 8 -38.46 2.86 11.23
CA ALA A 8 -38.47 4.31 11.04
C ALA A 8 -37.25 4.99 11.70
N THR A 9 -36.77 4.48 12.84
CA THR A 9 -35.56 5.01 13.52
C THR A 9 -34.30 4.68 12.74
N SER A 10 -34.19 3.48 12.16
CA SER A 10 -33.04 3.09 11.32
C SER A 10 -32.96 3.92 10.04
N ALA A 11 -34.07 4.20 9.37
CA ALA A 11 -34.08 5.00 8.16
C ALA A 11 -33.74 6.49 8.40
N GLN A 12 -34.11 7.04 9.57
CA GLN A 12 -33.73 8.40 9.97
C GLN A 12 -32.24 8.50 10.35
N ASP A 13 -31.69 7.49 11.05
CA ASP A 13 -30.27 7.43 11.39
C ASP A 13 -29.38 7.25 10.14
N GLU A 14 -29.84 6.44 9.16
CA GLU A 14 -29.14 6.26 7.88
C GLU A 14 -29.14 7.56 7.03
N GLY A 15 -30.26 8.29 7.00
CA GLY A 15 -30.35 9.58 6.30
C GLY A 15 -29.43 10.64 6.91
N GLN A 16 -29.41 10.80 8.22
CA GLN A 16 -28.52 11.74 8.90
C GLN A 16 -27.05 11.38 8.75
N SER A 17 -26.71 10.09 8.79
CA SER A 17 -25.33 9.64 8.58
C SER A 17 -24.82 9.93 7.18
N SER A 18 -25.68 9.85 6.15
CA SER A 18 -25.36 10.17 4.76
C SER A 18 -25.14 11.68 4.57
N GLU A 19 -26.03 12.53 5.10
CA GLU A 19 -25.90 14.00 5.00
C GLU A 19 -24.61 14.50 5.68
N MET A 20 -24.30 13.98 6.88
CA MET A 20 -23.06 14.34 7.58
C MET A 20 -21.80 13.86 6.82
N LEU A 21 -21.84 12.68 6.22
CA LEU A 21 -20.74 12.18 5.39
C LEU A 21 -20.52 13.10 4.18
N ASP A 22 -21.58 13.53 3.51
CA ASP A 22 -21.53 14.46 2.38
C ASP A 22 -20.90 15.81 2.76
N GLU A 23 -21.21 16.34 3.94
CA GLU A 23 -20.59 17.56 4.45
C GLU A 23 -19.09 17.38 4.72
N TYR A 24 -18.71 16.27 5.36
CA TYR A 24 -17.32 16.00 5.70
C TYR A 24 -16.43 15.61 4.51
N ILE A 25 -17.01 15.09 3.42
CA ILE A 25 -16.30 14.75 2.19
C ILE A 25 -16.12 15.97 1.27
N GLU A 26 -16.80 17.09 1.53
CA GLU A 26 -16.78 18.30 0.72
C GLU A 26 -15.37 18.77 0.32
N PRO A 27 -14.35 18.76 1.21
CA PRO A 27 -12.98 19.16 0.83
C PRO A 27 -12.31 18.24 -0.22
N LEU A 28 -12.87 17.06 -0.45
CA LEU A 28 -12.39 16.09 -1.46
C LEU A 28 -13.27 16.06 -2.71
N ARG A 29 -14.39 16.75 -2.73
CA ARG A 29 -15.42 16.64 -3.79
C ARG A 29 -14.91 17.02 -5.16
N GLU A 30 -14.10 18.06 -5.25
CA GLU A 30 -13.48 18.48 -6.52
C GLU A 30 -12.61 17.35 -7.13
N PHE A 31 -11.83 16.64 -6.31
CA PHE A 31 -10.99 15.53 -6.76
C PHE A 31 -11.81 14.27 -7.08
N LEU A 32 -12.85 14.01 -6.31
CA LEU A 32 -13.76 12.88 -6.55
C LEU A 32 -14.59 13.10 -7.82
N GLY A 33 -14.96 14.33 -8.11
CA GLY A 33 -15.67 14.72 -9.34
C GLY A 33 -14.84 14.72 -10.62
N ASP A 34 -13.50 14.81 -10.52
CA ASP A 34 -12.60 14.83 -11.68
C ASP A 34 -12.45 13.43 -12.29
N GLY A 35 -13.10 13.18 -13.44
CA GLY A 35 -13.07 11.90 -14.16
C GLY A 35 -11.70 11.47 -14.69
N THR A 36 -10.67 12.34 -14.65
CA THR A 36 -9.32 12.04 -15.10
C THR A 36 -8.46 11.40 -14.00
N LEU A 37 -8.91 11.47 -12.74
CA LEU A 37 -8.22 10.92 -11.58
C LEU A 37 -8.71 9.50 -11.27
N THR A 38 -7.78 8.64 -10.90
CA THR A 38 -8.04 7.24 -10.51
C THR A 38 -7.97 7.03 -9.00
N GLU A 39 -7.08 7.79 -8.31
CA GLU A 39 -6.87 7.67 -6.87
C GLU A 39 -6.84 9.06 -6.21
N VAL A 40 -7.42 9.15 -5.02
CA VAL A 40 -7.39 10.33 -4.15
C VAL A 40 -6.92 9.88 -2.77
N CYS A 41 -5.78 10.40 -2.30
CA CYS A 41 -5.14 9.96 -1.08
C CYS A 41 -4.89 11.12 -0.11
N VAL A 42 -5.33 10.96 1.12
CA VAL A 42 -4.90 11.79 2.26
C VAL A 42 -3.87 10.96 3.03
N ASN A 43 -2.59 11.36 2.99
CA ASN A 43 -1.56 10.65 3.75
C ASN A 43 -1.44 11.21 5.17
N ARG A 44 -1.66 12.52 5.30
CA ARG A 44 -1.62 13.28 6.55
C ARG A 44 -2.53 14.50 6.47
N PRO A 45 -2.85 15.14 7.61
CA PRO A 45 -3.71 16.32 7.59
C PRO A 45 -3.21 17.41 6.63
N ARG A 46 -4.16 18.10 5.99
CA ARG A 46 -3.98 19.25 5.12
C ARG A 46 -3.36 18.98 3.77
N GLU A 47 -3.09 17.74 3.40
CA GLU A 47 -2.61 17.40 2.06
C GLU A 47 -3.47 16.30 1.40
N VAL A 48 -3.63 16.45 0.09
CA VAL A 48 -4.24 15.44 -0.78
C VAL A 48 -3.24 15.10 -1.88
N TRP A 49 -3.12 13.85 -2.19
CA TRP A 49 -2.41 13.32 -3.35
C TRP A 49 -3.41 12.73 -4.32
N THR A 50 -3.29 13.08 -5.58
CA THR A 50 -4.13 12.53 -6.64
C THR A 50 -3.28 11.82 -7.68
N GLU A 51 -3.77 10.71 -8.21
CA GLU A 51 -3.15 10.02 -9.34
C GLU A 51 -4.04 10.14 -10.56
N GLY A 52 -3.45 10.51 -11.68
CA GLY A 52 -4.04 10.56 -13.01
C GLY A 52 -3.04 10.07 -14.05
N ARG A 53 -3.28 10.35 -15.31
CA ARG A 53 -2.37 9.95 -16.43
C ARG A 53 -0.95 10.50 -16.29
N ASP A 54 -0.79 11.67 -15.66
CA ASP A 54 0.50 12.32 -15.47
C ASP A 54 1.20 11.91 -14.16
N GLY A 55 0.72 10.85 -13.48
CA GLY A 55 1.23 10.39 -12.20
C GLY A 55 0.66 11.13 -10.99
N TRP A 56 1.41 11.13 -9.89
CA TRP A 56 1.00 11.70 -8.62
C TRP A 56 1.16 13.22 -8.57
N LYS A 57 0.15 13.92 -8.05
CA LYS A 57 0.16 15.38 -7.80
C LYS A 57 -0.25 15.67 -6.35
N ARG A 58 0.48 16.59 -5.70
CA ARG A 58 0.19 17.03 -4.33
C ARG A 58 -0.65 18.31 -4.35
N HIS A 59 -1.63 18.36 -3.44
CA HIS A 59 -2.51 19.50 -3.22
C HIS A 59 -2.51 19.86 -1.73
N ASP A 60 -2.48 21.17 -1.42
CA ASP A 60 -2.67 21.66 -0.05
C ASP A 60 -4.16 21.93 0.19
N VAL A 61 -4.74 21.22 1.16
CA VAL A 61 -6.17 21.32 1.49
C VAL A 61 -6.32 21.61 2.99
N PRO A 62 -6.23 22.88 3.41
CA PRO A 62 -6.23 23.27 4.81
C PRO A 62 -7.44 22.80 5.63
N ALA A 63 -8.58 22.59 4.98
CA ALA A 63 -9.80 22.09 5.62
C ALA A 63 -9.64 20.69 6.23
N LEU A 64 -8.76 19.85 5.68
CA LEU A 64 -8.51 18.48 6.15
C LEU A 64 -7.61 18.48 7.40
N SER A 65 -8.07 19.10 8.50
CA SER A 65 -7.38 18.99 9.78
C SER A 65 -7.36 17.54 10.28
N PHE A 66 -6.51 17.21 11.26
CA PHE A 66 -6.49 15.90 11.89
C PHE A 66 -7.87 15.48 12.43
N ASN A 67 -8.56 16.41 13.12
CA ASN A 67 -9.89 16.14 13.66
C ASN A 67 -10.91 15.92 12.53
N HIS A 68 -10.84 16.69 11.45
CA HIS A 68 -11.70 16.51 10.29
C HIS A 68 -11.50 15.11 9.68
N CYS A 69 -10.24 14.70 9.42
CA CYS A 69 -9.94 13.38 8.87
C CYS A 69 -10.39 12.24 9.81
N ARG A 70 -10.26 12.41 11.13
CA ARG A 70 -10.74 11.45 12.12
C ARG A 70 -12.28 11.32 12.11
N GLN A 71 -13.00 12.42 12.03
CA GLN A 71 -14.46 12.42 11.93
C GLN A 71 -14.91 11.81 10.60
N LEU A 72 -14.29 12.19 9.48
CA LEU A 72 -14.55 11.58 8.16
C LEU A 72 -14.37 10.05 8.22
N ALA A 73 -13.28 9.56 8.82
CA ALA A 73 -13.05 8.13 9.01
C ALA A 73 -14.19 7.45 9.80
N THR A 74 -14.70 8.10 10.84
CA THR A 74 -15.81 7.61 11.66
C THR A 74 -17.12 7.58 10.87
N LEU A 75 -17.40 8.63 10.11
CA LEU A 75 -18.61 8.72 9.27
C LEU A 75 -18.60 7.69 8.14
N ILE A 76 -17.45 7.48 7.47
CA ILE A 76 -17.29 6.40 6.49
C ILE A 76 -17.57 5.04 7.12
N ALA A 77 -17.06 4.80 8.33
CA ALA A 77 -17.31 3.55 9.03
C ALA A 77 -18.79 3.37 9.36
N SER A 78 -19.44 4.40 9.91
CA SER A 78 -20.87 4.40 10.26
C SER A 78 -21.75 4.15 9.03
N TYR A 79 -21.50 4.87 7.92
CA TYR A 79 -22.22 4.69 6.65
C TYR A 79 -22.16 3.23 6.15
N ASN A 80 -21.06 2.53 6.39
CA ASN A 80 -20.88 1.13 6.00
C ASN A 80 -21.32 0.13 7.10
N GLY A 81 -22.00 0.56 8.16
CA GLY A 81 -22.38 -0.30 9.29
C GLY A 81 -21.18 -0.90 10.04
N LYS A 82 -20.03 -0.21 10.02
CA LYS A 82 -18.76 -0.62 10.64
C LYS A 82 -18.33 0.36 11.71
N ALA A 83 -17.28 0.00 12.44
CA ALA A 83 -16.63 0.87 13.40
C ALA A 83 -15.14 0.95 13.15
N ILE A 84 -14.54 2.12 13.37
CA ILE A 84 -13.10 2.35 13.39
C ILE A 84 -12.71 2.96 14.73
N SER A 85 -11.68 2.42 15.36
CA SER A 85 -11.19 2.83 16.68
C SER A 85 -9.73 2.48 16.85
N ASN A 86 -9.13 2.88 17.97
CA ASN A 86 -7.73 2.51 18.25
C ASN A 86 -7.54 0.98 18.37
N ASP A 87 -8.57 0.21 18.74
CA ASP A 87 -8.53 -1.25 18.77
C ASP A 87 -8.81 -1.89 17.39
N LYS A 88 -9.45 -1.13 16.51
CA LYS A 88 -9.75 -1.52 15.13
C LYS A 88 -9.35 -0.38 14.19
N PRO A 89 -8.05 -0.12 14.03
CA PRO A 89 -7.57 1.08 13.35
C PRO A 89 -7.58 1.01 11.82
N VAL A 90 -8.05 -0.10 11.26
CA VAL A 90 -8.09 -0.37 9.81
C VAL A 90 -9.53 -0.54 9.36
N LEU A 91 -9.91 0.19 8.32
CA LEU A 91 -11.24 0.12 7.71
C LEU A 91 -11.13 0.02 6.19
N SER A 92 -11.75 -1.01 5.62
CA SER A 92 -12.06 -1.08 4.18
C SER A 92 -13.56 -0.89 4.00
N ALA A 93 -13.95 0.05 3.17
CA ALA A 93 -15.32 0.50 3.00
C ALA A 93 -15.58 0.98 1.57
N ALA A 94 -16.78 1.49 1.30
CA ALA A 94 -17.14 2.20 0.09
C ALA A 94 -17.77 3.55 0.42
N LEU A 95 -17.61 4.54 -0.45
CA LEU A 95 -18.35 5.80 -0.43
C LEU A 95 -19.69 5.67 -1.14
N PRO A 96 -20.61 6.64 -0.97
CA PRO A 96 -21.95 6.56 -1.57
C PRO A 96 -21.95 6.36 -3.09
N ASP A 97 -21.02 6.97 -3.82
CA ASP A 97 -20.92 6.90 -5.28
C ASP A 97 -20.14 5.66 -5.77
N GLY A 98 -19.79 4.75 -4.86
CA GLY A 98 -19.20 3.45 -5.18
C GLY A 98 -17.66 3.40 -5.16
N GLU A 99 -17.00 4.48 -4.81
CA GLU A 99 -15.54 4.48 -4.62
C GLU A 99 -15.15 3.56 -3.47
N ARG A 100 -14.07 2.82 -3.67
CA ARG A 100 -13.49 1.99 -2.61
C ARG A 100 -12.58 2.83 -1.74
N VAL A 101 -12.74 2.73 -0.43
CA VAL A 101 -11.92 3.48 0.50
C VAL A 101 -11.20 2.56 1.49
N GLN A 102 -9.92 2.82 1.69
CA GLN A 102 -9.10 2.23 2.73
C GLN A 102 -8.70 3.34 3.70
N VAL A 103 -9.05 3.16 4.96
CA VAL A 103 -8.71 4.11 6.04
C VAL A 103 -7.84 3.43 7.07
N ILE A 104 -6.79 4.12 7.50
CA ILE A 104 -5.92 3.68 8.59
C ILE A 104 -5.70 4.86 9.54
N ILE A 105 -5.89 4.57 10.82
CA ILE A 105 -5.73 5.56 11.89
C ILE A 105 -4.68 5.08 12.91
N PRO A 106 -4.10 5.97 13.71
CA PRO A 106 -3.27 5.55 14.83
C PRO A 106 -3.99 4.56 15.74
N PRO A 107 -3.27 3.57 16.26
CA PRO A 107 -1.81 3.39 16.24
C PRO A 107 -1.26 2.60 15.04
N ALA A 108 -2.08 2.22 14.05
CA ALA A 108 -1.62 1.49 12.87
C ALA A 108 -0.95 2.36 11.80
N CYS A 109 -0.87 3.66 11.99
CA CYS A 109 -0.07 4.61 11.21
C CYS A 109 0.56 5.66 12.15
N GLU A 110 1.31 6.60 11.59
CA GLU A 110 2.00 7.65 12.35
C GLU A 110 1.04 8.43 13.27
N PRO A 111 1.49 8.78 14.50
CA PRO A 111 0.72 9.65 15.37
C PRO A 111 0.33 10.96 14.68
N HIS A 112 -0.87 11.45 14.98
CA HIS A 112 -1.42 12.69 14.40
C HIS A 112 -1.62 12.65 12.87
N THR A 113 -1.63 11.46 12.26
CA THR A 113 -2.02 11.27 10.86
C THR A 113 -3.30 10.44 10.76
N VAL A 114 -3.96 10.52 9.63
CA VAL A 114 -5.02 9.60 9.19
C VAL A 114 -4.75 9.34 7.73
N SER A 115 -4.53 8.09 7.37
CA SER A 115 -4.37 7.72 5.96
C SER A 115 -5.72 7.32 5.39
N ILE A 116 -6.15 8.02 4.34
CA ILE A 116 -7.38 7.71 3.59
C ILE A 116 -6.99 7.56 2.13
N THR A 117 -7.19 6.39 1.55
CA THR A 117 -6.97 6.14 0.12
C THR A 117 -8.32 5.81 -0.51
N ILE A 118 -8.71 6.61 -1.48
CA ILE A 118 -9.97 6.47 -2.21
C ILE A 118 -9.63 6.09 -3.65
N ARG A 119 -10.05 4.90 -4.05
CA ARG A 119 -9.94 4.43 -5.43
C ARG A 119 -11.25 4.65 -6.14
N LYS A 120 -11.22 5.41 -7.22
CA LYS A 120 -12.37 5.71 -8.04
C LYS A 120 -12.69 4.53 -8.98
N PRO A 121 -13.96 4.16 -9.16
CA PRO A 121 -14.34 3.21 -10.18
C PRO A 121 -13.99 3.79 -11.56
N SER A 122 -13.52 2.95 -12.47
CA SER A 122 -13.38 3.38 -13.87
C SER A 122 -14.77 3.64 -14.45
N MET A 123 -15.01 4.86 -14.86
CA MET A 123 -16.21 5.24 -15.62
C MET A 123 -16.00 5.11 -17.14
N ILE A 124 -14.80 4.66 -17.54
CA ILE A 124 -14.44 4.50 -18.94
C ILE A 124 -14.92 3.13 -19.39
N ASP A 125 -15.92 3.14 -20.27
CA ASP A 125 -16.40 1.96 -21.00
C ASP A 125 -16.03 2.17 -22.48
N LYS A 126 -15.10 1.36 -23.00
CA LYS A 126 -14.61 1.44 -24.38
C LYS A 126 -14.81 0.13 -25.10
N THR A 127 -15.20 0.22 -26.34
CA THR A 127 -15.22 -0.91 -27.26
C THR A 127 -13.79 -1.32 -27.65
N LEU A 128 -13.63 -2.53 -28.16
CA LEU A 128 -12.32 -2.98 -28.70
C LEU A 128 -11.84 -2.09 -29.83
N ASP A 129 -12.77 -1.60 -30.69
CA ASP A 129 -12.42 -0.71 -31.82
C ASP A 129 -11.87 0.64 -31.31
N GLU A 130 -12.42 1.19 -30.22
CA GLU A 130 -11.92 2.42 -29.58
C GLU A 130 -10.55 2.19 -28.94
N LEU A 131 -10.32 1.04 -28.30
CA LEU A 131 -9.02 0.68 -27.74
C LEU A 131 -7.97 0.51 -28.84
N ASP A 132 -8.31 -0.13 -29.95
CA ASP A 132 -7.44 -0.31 -31.12
C ASP A 132 -7.06 1.04 -31.75
N ALA A 133 -8.05 1.92 -31.94
CA ALA A 133 -7.82 3.27 -32.45
C ALA A 133 -6.92 4.14 -31.55
N GLU A 134 -6.85 3.84 -30.25
CA GLU A 134 -5.96 4.48 -29.28
C GLU A 134 -4.59 3.82 -29.18
N GLY A 135 -4.32 2.76 -29.98
CA GLY A 135 -3.04 2.06 -29.97
C GLY A 135 -2.85 1.08 -28.81
N ALA A 136 -3.93 0.69 -28.12
CA ALA A 136 -3.83 -0.22 -26.98
C ALA A 136 -3.20 -1.59 -27.30
N PHE A 137 -3.22 -1.98 -28.58
CA PHE A 137 -2.71 -3.26 -29.07
C PHE A 137 -1.38 -3.15 -29.84
N GLU A 138 -0.78 -1.94 -29.95
CA GLU A 138 0.45 -1.74 -30.70
C GLU A 138 1.68 -2.39 -30.05
N GLU A 139 1.66 -2.57 -28.73
CA GLU A 139 2.77 -3.17 -27.97
C GLU A 139 2.57 -4.67 -27.66
N PHE A 140 1.71 -5.35 -28.42
CA PHE A 140 1.57 -6.79 -28.30
C PHE A 140 2.85 -7.47 -28.84
N ALA A 141 3.59 -8.10 -27.95
CA ALA A 141 4.77 -8.90 -28.30
C ALA A 141 4.56 -10.37 -27.89
N ASP A 142 5.18 -11.27 -28.63
CA ASP A 142 5.29 -12.65 -28.20
C ASP A 142 6.08 -12.74 -26.89
N VAL A 143 5.66 -13.63 -25.99
CA VAL A 143 6.43 -13.91 -24.76
C VAL A 143 7.68 -14.66 -25.19
N ASP A 144 8.82 -14.00 -25.07
CA ASP A 144 10.14 -14.62 -25.24
C ASP A 144 10.87 -14.66 -23.88
N ASP A 145 11.83 -15.58 -23.77
CA ASP A 145 12.69 -15.70 -22.59
C ASP A 145 13.95 -14.80 -22.70
N GLU A 146 13.97 -13.85 -23.63
CA GLU A 146 15.11 -12.96 -23.81
C GLU A 146 15.17 -11.92 -22.67
N LEU A 147 16.38 -11.74 -22.17
CA LEU A 147 16.63 -10.73 -21.13
C LEU A 147 16.44 -9.33 -21.71
N GLN A 148 15.75 -8.50 -20.95
CA GLN A 148 15.61 -7.09 -21.29
C GLN A 148 16.97 -6.36 -21.29
N PRO A 149 17.13 -5.26 -22.04
CA PRO A 149 18.42 -4.54 -22.11
C PRO A 149 19.01 -4.18 -20.75
N PHE A 150 18.17 -3.79 -19.78
CA PHE A 150 18.64 -3.46 -18.43
C PHE A 150 19.08 -4.71 -17.64
N GLU A 151 18.56 -5.91 -17.96
CA GLU A 151 18.97 -7.16 -17.29
C GLU A 151 20.34 -7.60 -17.78
N HIS A 152 20.65 -7.41 -19.08
CA HIS A 152 22.01 -7.56 -19.59
C HIS A 152 22.98 -6.60 -18.87
N GLU A 153 22.56 -5.34 -18.65
CA GLU A 153 23.39 -4.38 -17.94
C GLU A 153 23.60 -4.79 -16.45
N LEU A 154 22.56 -5.30 -15.78
CA LEU A 154 22.70 -5.85 -14.44
C LEU A 154 23.71 -7.00 -14.40
N LEU A 155 23.66 -7.94 -15.35
CA LEU A 155 24.62 -9.04 -15.43
C LEU A 155 26.05 -8.53 -15.70
N ARG A 156 26.22 -7.52 -16.55
CA ARG A 156 27.52 -6.88 -16.82
C ARG A 156 28.09 -6.24 -15.55
N LEU A 157 27.30 -5.41 -14.86
CA LEU A 157 27.71 -4.73 -13.64
C LEU A 157 28.09 -5.73 -12.53
N LYS A 158 27.34 -6.82 -12.40
CA LYS A 158 27.66 -7.91 -11.48
C LYS A 158 28.99 -8.58 -11.83
N GLY A 159 29.22 -8.89 -13.11
CA GLY A 159 30.45 -9.49 -13.61
C GLY A 159 31.68 -8.60 -13.39
N GLU A 160 31.53 -7.29 -13.56
CA GLU A 160 32.56 -6.29 -13.29
C GLU A 160 32.73 -5.96 -11.79
N LYS A 161 31.97 -6.59 -10.89
CA LYS A 161 31.96 -6.32 -9.44
C LYS A 161 31.59 -4.88 -9.09
N ARG A 162 30.88 -4.18 -9.94
CA ARG A 162 30.34 -2.83 -9.70
C ARG A 162 29.04 -2.91 -8.92
N ILE A 163 29.12 -3.41 -7.70
CA ILE A 163 27.95 -3.79 -6.89
C ILE A 163 27.08 -2.59 -6.54
N LYS A 164 27.67 -1.41 -6.30
CA LYS A 164 26.91 -0.17 -6.06
C LYS A 164 26.00 0.16 -7.25
N ASP A 165 26.57 0.15 -8.46
CA ASP A 165 25.82 0.51 -9.67
C ASP A 165 24.79 -0.56 -10.03
N PHE A 166 25.12 -1.84 -9.80
CA PHE A 166 24.16 -2.95 -9.89
C PHE A 166 22.94 -2.75 -8.99
N LEU A 167 23.16 -2.41 -7.71
CA LEU A 167 22.06 -2.20 -6.74
C LEU A 167 21.23 -0.96 -7.09
N ASP A 168 21.87 0.15 -7.49
CA ASP A 168 21.16 1.36 -7.91
C ASP A 168 20.26 1.08 -9.14
N LEU A 169 20.80 0.40 -10.16
CA LEU A 169 20.02 0.01 -11.33
C LEU A 169 18.89 -0.96 -10.98
N ALA A 170 19.14 -1.95 -10.12
CA ALA A 170 18.13 -2.92 -9.69
C ALA A 170 16.96 -2.22 -8.98
N VAL A 171 17.23 -1.24 -8.11
CA VAL A 171 16.20 -0.45 -7.45
C VAL A 171 15.42 0.35 -8.48
N ARG A 172 16.09 1.11 -9.37
CA ARG A 172 15.43 1.94 -10.41
C ARG A 172 14.60 1.13 -11.40
N LYS A 173 15.00 -0.12 -11.64
CA LYS A 173 14.29 -1.06 -12.54
C LYS A 173 13.32 -1.99 -11.81
N HIS A 174 12.84 -1.57 -10.63
CA HIS A 174 11.81 -2.26 -9.86
C HIS A 174 12.12 -3.75 -9.62
N ARG A 175 13.41 -4.09 -9.36
CA ARG A 175 13.74 -5.46 -8.92
C ARG A 175 13.41 -5.62 -7.45
N ASN A 176 12.77 -6.74 -7.11
CA ASN A 176 12.50 -7.08 -5.71
C ASN A 176 13.82 -7.43 -5.03
N ILE A 177 14.09 -6.86 -3.86
CA ILE A 177 15.34 -7.03 -3.14
C ILE A 177 15.07 -7.55 -1.74
N LEU A 178 15.60 -8.73 -1.43
CA LEU A 178 15.60 -9.30 -0.10
C LEU A 178 17.02 -9.24 0.49
N ILE A 179 17.18 -8.46 1.56
CA ILE A 179 18.45 -8.27 2.25
C ILE A 179 18.52 -9.24 3.43
N VAL A 180 19.49 -10.12 3.41
CA VAL A 180 19.61 -11.18 4.42
C VAL A 180 20.90 -11.07 5.22
N GLY A 181 20.88 -11.53 6.47
CA GLY A 181 22.05 -11.54 7.35
C GLY A 181 21.65 -11.64 8.81
N LYS A 182 22.65 -11.83 9.66
CA LYS A 182 22.50 -11.93 11.12
C LYS A 182 22.11 -10.57 11.73
N THR A 183 21.67 -10.60 12.98
CA THR A 183 21.49 -9.39 13.79
C THR A 183 22.78 -8.57 13.82
N GLY A 184 22.69 -7.26 13.64
CA GLY A 184 23.84 -6.37 13.62
C GLY A 184 24.70 -6.40 12.34
N SER A 185 24.30 -7.14 11.29
CA SER A 185 25.05 -7.22 10.02
C SER A 185 24.90 -6.00 9.10
N GLY A 186 24.12 -5.00 9.50
CA GLY A 186 23.92 -3.77 8.72
C GLY A 186 22.75 -3.84 7.73
N LYS A 187 21.84 -4.83 7.81
CA LYS A 187 20.67 -4.95 6.92
C LYS A 187 19.89 -3.63 6.82
N THR A 188 19.48 -3.06 7.95
CA THR A 188 18.73 -1.80 7.99
C THR A 188 19.50 -0.63 7.36
N THR A 189 20.82 -0.60 7.53
CA THR A 189 21.67 0.44 6.91
C THR A 189 21.67 0.34 5.40
N ILE A 190 21.83 -0.86 4.85
CA ILE A 190 21.78 -1.11 3.40
C ILE A 190 20.38 -0.81 2.88
N THR A 191 19.31 -1.26 3.57
CA THR A 191 17.93 -0.95 3.21
C THR A 191 17.70 0.56 3.07
N LYS A 192 18.11 1.35 4.07
CA LYS A 192 18.02 2.82 4.04
C LYS A 192 18.80 3.43 2.89
N SER A 193 19.94 2.84 2.52
CA SER A 193 20.72 3.30 1.38
C SER A 193 20.05 3.01 0.05
N LEU A 194 19.44 1.82 -0.11
CA LEU A 194 18.70 1.44 -1.31
C LEU A 194 17.44 2.30 -1.50
N ILE A 195 16.73 2.62 -0.42
CA ILE A 195 15.56 3.50 -0.46
C ILE A 195 15.90 4.87 -1.07
N ARG A 196 17.13 5.36 -0.89
CA ARG A 196 17.56 6.63 -1.51
C ARG A 196 17.70 6.58 -3.03
N SER A 197 17.81 5.39 -3.60
CA SER A 197 17.84 5.18 -5.06
C SER A 197 16.45 5.07 -5.68
N ILE A 198 15.39 5.01 -4.86
CA ILE A 198 14.02 5.01 -5.35
C ILE A 198 13.67 6.39 -5.90
N PRO A 199 13.06 6.51 -7.09
CA PRO A 199 12.57 7.78 -7.62
C PRO A 199 11.63 8.49 -6.65
N VAL A 200 11.79 9.80 -6.49
CA VAL A 200 11.08 10.58 -5.46
C VAL A 200 9.59 10.77 -5.77
N GLU A 201 9.20 10.55 -7.01
CA GLU A 201 7.82 10.64 -7.50
C GLU A 201 6.96 9.45 -7.06
N GLU A 202 7.60 8.35 -6.67
CA GLU A 202 6.91 7.11 -6.32
C GLU A 202 6.22 7.22 -4.95
N ARG A 203 5.04 6.60 -4.87
CA ARG A 203 4.30 6.43 -3.62
C ARG A 203 4.86 5.23 -2.84
N LEU A 204 5.38 5.49 -1.66
CA LEU A 204 5.99 4.48 -0.81
C LEU A 204 5.13 4.18 0.41
N ILE A 205 4.94 2.90 0.71
CA ILE A 205 4.30 2.48 1.95
C ILE A 205 5.25 1.55 2.71
N THR A 206 5.59 1.94 3.94
CA THR A 206 6.36 1.08 4.84
C THR A 206 5.44 0.26 5.73
N ILE A 207 5.90 -0.93 6.12
CA ILE A 207 5.23 -1.81 7.07
C ILE A 207 6.26 -2.22 8.11
N GLU A 208 6.10 -1.77 9.34
CA GLU A 208 7.12 -1.83 10.38
C GLU A 208 6.51 -2.17 11.75
N ASP A 209 7.25 -2.86 12.61
CA ASP A 209 6.91 -3.00 14.03
C ASP A 209 7.37 -1.76 14.84
N VAL A 210 8.52 -1.22 14.48
CA VAL A 210 9.09 0.00 15.05
C VAL A 210 9.54 0.90 13.90
N HIS A 211 9.31 2.20 14.01
CA HIS A 211 9.68 3.16 12.98
C HIS A 211 11.20 3.27 12.80
N GLU A 212 11.70 2.61 11.77
CA GLU A 212 13.12 2.60 11.41
C GLU A 212 13.39 3.13 10.00
N LEU A 213 12.44 3.01 9.07
CA LEU A 213 12.59 3.37 7.66
C LEU A 213 12.18 4.83 7.43
N PHE A 214 13.11 5.77 7.57
CA PHE A 214 12.86 7.20 7.35
C PHE A 214 12.88 7.54 5.87
N LEU A 215 11.72 7.91 5.30
CA LEU A 215 11.54 8.27 3.90
C LEU A 215 11.65 9.79 3.69
N ASN A 216 12.78 10.39 4.05
CA ASN A 216 12.95 11.85 4.08
C ASN A 216 12.86 12.52 2.70
N GLN A 217 13.16 11.80 1.62
CA GLN A 217 13.16 12.33 0.25
C GLN A 217 11.82 12.15 -0.46
N HIS A 218 10.93 11.29 0.06
CA HIS A 218 9.65 10.97 -0.56
C HIS A 218 8.54 11.68 0.20
N GLU A 219 7.79 12.52 -0.49
CA GLU A 219 6.66 13.23 0.09
C GLU A 219 5.40 12.35 0.11
N ASN A 220 5.14 11.60 -0.99
CA ASN A 220 4.02 10.68 -1.09
C ASN A 220 4.32 9.36 -0.39
N LYS A 221 4.09 9.32 0.91
CA LYS A 221 4.41 8.16 1.76
C LYS A 221 3.39 7.94 2.85
N VAL A 222 3.29 6.68 3.30
CA VAL A 222 2.57 6.27 4.51
C VAL A 222 3.41 5.26 5.28
N HIS A 223 3.51 5.44 6.59
CA HIS A 223 4.11 4.46 7.48
C HIS A 223 3.02 3.68 8.19
N LEU A 224 2.98 2.36 7.98
CA LEU A 224 2.07 1.44 8.66
C LEU A 224 2.80 0.72 9.79
N TYR A 225 2.16 0.67 10.93
CA TYR A 225 2.68 -0.03 12.10
C TYR A 225 1.82 -1.22 12.46
N TYR A 226 2.48 -2.32 12.82
CA TYR A 226 1.85 -3.50 13.37
C TYR A 226 2.35 -3.77 14.79
N ALA A 227 1.52 -4.40 15.62
CA ALA A 227 1.92 -4.86 16.93
C ALA A 227 2.44 -6.30 16.86
N ARG A 228 3.46 -6.62 17.65
CA ARG A 228 3.85 -8.00 17.91
C ARG A 228 2.79 -8.67 18.77
N GLU A 229 2.59 -9.98 18.58
CA GLU A 229 1.52 -10.74 19.24
C GLU A 229 1.58 -10.65 20.78
N ASP A 230 2.75 -10.43 21.36
CA ASP A 230 3.00 -10.37 22.81
C ASP A 230 2.87 -8.96 23.41
N GLU A 231 2.71 -7.92 22.61
CA GLU A 231 2.61 -6.54 23.07
C GLU A 231 1.14 -6.09 23.06
N GLY A 232 0.57 -5.84 24.25
CA GLY A 232 -0.79 -5.32 24.42
C GLY A 232 -0.95 -3.94 23.78
N GLY A 233 -1.33 -3.89 22.51
CA GLY A 233 -1.56 -2.68 21.72
C GLY A 233 -2.55 -2.93 20.58
N ALA A 234 -2.71 -1.99 19.65
CA ALA A 234 -3.58 -2.14 18.49
C ALA A 234 -3.19 -3.36 17.68
N LYS A 235 -4.11 -4.30 17.60
CA LYS A 235 -3.88 -5.66 17.12
C LYS A 235 -3.93 -5.74 15.59
N VAL A 236 -3.13 -4.94 14.88
CA VAL A 236 -2.89 -5.13 13.45
C VAL A 236 -1.71 -6.05 13.29
N THR A 237 -1.92 -7.20 12.66
CA THR A 237 -0.84 -8.14 12.33
C THR A 237 -0.08 -7.66 11.08
N PRO A 238 1.18 -8.11 10.86
CA PRO A 238 1.92 -7.83 9.62
C PRO A 238 1.11 -8.18 8.37
N LYS A 239 0.44 -9.32 8.37
CA LYS A 239 -0.45 -9.76 7.29
C LYS A 239 -1.62 -8.81 7.05
N GLN A 240 -2.26 -8.29 8.10
CA GLN A 240 -3.34 -7.31 7.97
C GLN A 240 -2.82 -5.96 7.46
N ALA A 241 -1.67 -5.51 7.93
CA ALA A 241 -1.01 -4.30 7.44
C ALA A 241 -0.70 -4.41 5.94
N LEU A 242 -0.15 -5.55 5.50
CA LEU A 242 0.14 -5.81 4.09
C LEU A 242 -1.15 -5.88 3.24
N ALA A 243 -2.19 -6.57 3.70
CA ALA A 243 -3.48 -6.63 3.01
C ALA A 243 -4.14 -5.24 2.89
N SER A 244 -3.91 -4.36 3.86
CA SER A 244 -4.35 -2.96 3.81
C SER A 244 -3.53 -2.15 2.83
N CYS A 245 -2.19 -2.32 2.85
CA CYS A 245 -1.25 -1.67 1.96
C CYS A 245 -1.62 -1.89 0.48
N LEU A 246 -1.99 -3.11 0.09
CA LEU A 246 -2.41 -3.46 -1.28
C LEU A 246 -3.65 -2.68 -1.78
N ARG A 247 -4.43 -2.09 -0.85
CA ARG A 247 -5.58 -1.24 -1.17
C ARG A 247 -5.26 0.26 -1.14
N MET A 248 -4.01 0.60 -0.90
CA MET A 248 -3.58 1.98 -0.75
C MET A 248 -2.77 2.48 -1.95
N LYS A 249 -2.75 1.72 -3.04
CA LYS A 249 -2.05 2.05 -4.30
C LYS A 249 -0.57 2.40 -4.09
N PRO A 250 0.24 1.54 -3.44
CA PRO A 250 1.68 1.76 -3.37
C PRO A 250 2.34 1.52 -4.72
N ASP A 251 3.32 2.35 -5.09
CA ASP A 251 4.25 2.03 -6.17
C ASP A 251 5.28 1.02 -5.68
N ARG A 252 5.66 1.11 -4.39
CA ARG A 252 6.50 0.10 -3.72
C ARG A 252 6.07 -0.15 -2.28
N ILE A 253 6.24 -1.40 -1.88
CA ILE A 253 6.04 -1.86 -0.50
C ILE A 253 7.41 -2.09 0.14
N LEU A 254 7.65 -1.40 1.26
CA LEU A 254 8.86 -1.53 2.04
C LEU A 254 8.52 -2.24 3.35
N LEU A 255 8.60 -3.57 3.35
CA LEU A 255 8.36 -4.37 4.55
C LEU A 255 9.67 -4.51 5.32
N ALA A 256 9.71 -3.99 6.54
CA ALA A 256 10.94 -3.90 7.32
C ALA A 256 11.61 -5.27 7.51
N GLU A 257 10.83 -6.30 7.85
CA GLU A 257 11.38 -7.65 8.01
C GLU A 257 10.31 -8.73 7.76
N LEU A 258 10.71 -9.80 7.08
CA LEU A 258 9.91 -11.04 6.93
C LEU A 258 10.22 -11.98 8.11
N ARG A 259 9.19 -12.30 8.91
CA ARG A 259 9.34 -13.13 10.12
C ARG A 259 8.31 -14.23 10.28
N GLY A 260 7.15 -14.15 9.60
CA GLY A 260 6.03 -15.05 9.82
C GLY A 260 5.05 -15.15 8.67
N ASP A 261 3.76 -15.19 9.00
CA ASP A 261 2.62 -15.41 8.09
C ASP A 261 2.53 -14.39 6.93
N GLU A 262 3.12 -13.21 7.05
CA GLU A 262 3.16 -12.20 6.02
C GLU A 262 4.05 -12.57 4.83
N ALA A 263 4.98 -13.51 5.01
CA ALA A 263 5.95 -13.88 3.97
C ALA A 263 5.28 -14.34 2.68
N TRP A 264 4.28 -15.21 2.78
CA TRP A 264 3.51 -15.66 1.61
C TRP A 264 2.74 -14.54 0.92
N GLU A 265 2.07 -13.70 1.70
CA GLU A 265 1.32 -12.56 1.15
C GLU A 265 2.27 -11.54 0.51
N PHE A 266 3.46 -11.33 1.08
CA PHE A 266 4.48 -10.47 0.50
C PHE A 266 4.95 -10.99 -0.85
N ILE A 267 5.31 -12.28 -0.96
CA ILE A 267 5.73 -12.89 -2.24
C ILE A 267 4.63 -12.80 -3.29
N LYS A 268 3.37 -13.03 -2.91
CA LYS A 268 2.25 -12.81 -3.83
C LYS A 268 2.16 -11.37 -4.30
N SER A 269 2.29 -10.41 -3.39
CA SER A 269 2.16 -8.98 -3.73
C SER A 269 3.21 -8.51 -4.73
N VAL A 270 4.47 -8.92 -4.55
CA VAL A 270 5.57 -8.54 -5.46
C VAL A 270 5.46 -9.20 -6.84
N ASN A 271 4.71 -10.30 -6.95
CA ASN A 271 4.43 -10.99 -8.21
C ASN A 271 3.12 -10.54 -8.87
N THR A 272 2.29 -9.75 -8.18
CA THR A 272 0.94 -9.38 -8.65
C THR A 272 0.72 -7.87 -8.69
N GLY A 273 1.71 -7.10 -9.17
CA GLY A 273 1.52 -5.68 -9.45
C GLY A 273 2.26 -4.69 -8.56
N HIS A 274 3.11 -5.17 -7.63
CA HIS A 274 3.95 -4.30 -6.78
C HIS A 274 5.43 -4.69 -6.84
N PRO A 275 6.07 -4.67 -8.03
CA PRO A 275 7.49 -4.94 -8.20
C PRO A 275 8.34 -3.84 -7.55
N GLY A 276 9.60 -4.15 -7.25
CA GLY A 276 10.54 -3.20 -6.66
C GLY A 276 10.42 -3.07 -5.14
N SER A 277 9.70 -3.99 -4.51
CA SER A 277 9.60 -4.06 -3.05
C SER A 277 10.94 -4.46 -2.42
N ILE A 278 11.24 -3.87 -1.26
CA ILE A 278 12.46 -4.13 -0.50
C ILE A 278 12.06 -4.65 0.88
N SER A 279 12.69 -5.76 1.29
CA SER A 279 12.50 -6.32 2.63
C SER A 279 13.79 -6.89 3.18
N THR A 280 13.79 -7.20 4.47
CA THR A 280 14.90 -7.90 5.13
C THR A 280 14.44 -9.23 5.73
N MET A 281 15.39 -10.13 5.97
CA MET A 281 15.13 -11.38 6.65
C MET A 281 16.38 -11.85 7.39
N HIS A 282 16.20 -12.60 8.47
CA HIS A 282 17.29 -13.30 9.13
C HIS A 282 17.61 -14.61 8.38
N ALA A 283 18.82 -14.69 7.83
CA ALA A 283 19.41 -15.92 7.29
C ALA A 283 20.94 -15.86 7.39
N ASN A 284 21.60 -17.01 7.29
CA ASN A 284 23.06 -17.09 7.36
C ASN A 284 23.73 -16.59 6.08
N GLY A 285 23.05 -16.67 4.96
CA GLY A 285 23.53 -16.23 3.65
C GLY A 285 22.41 -16.15 2.63
N ALA A 286 22.74 -15.71 1.40
CA ALA A 286 21.78 -15.53 0.34
C ALA A 286 21.17 -16.85 -0.15
N TYR A 287 21.93 -17.94 -0.11
CA TYR A 287 21.43 -19.28 -0.50
C TYR A 287 20.45 -19.81 0.54
N GLU A 288 20.84 -19.78 1.83
CA GLU A 288 20.00 -20.23 2.95
C GLU A 288 18.73 -19.40 3.12
N SER A 289 18.69 -18.22 2.53
CA SER A 289 17.48 -17.38 2.55
C SER A 289 16.30 -18.02 1.82
N PHE A 290 16.53 -18.80 0.78
CA PHE A 290 15.46 -19.49 0.06
C PHE A 290 14.83 -20.60 0.94
N GLU A 291 15.66 -21.35 1.67
CA GLU A 291 15.19 -22.36 2.62
C GLU A 291 14.39 -21.70 3.76
N GLN A 292 14.91 -20.59 4.31
CA GLN A 292 14.25 -19.84 5.37
C GLN A 292 12.92 -19.24 4.90
N LEU A 293 12.88 -18.67 3.70
CA LEU A 293 11.64 -18.13 3.12
C LEU A 293 10.61 -19.24 2.89
N THR A 294 11.05 -20.38 2.39
CA THR A 294 10.22 -21.57 2.21
C THR A 294 9.63 -22.05 3.55
N ALA A 295 10.44 -22.08 4.62
CA ALA A 295 9.98 -22.43 5.95
C ALA A 295 8.90 -21.47 6.45
N LEU A 296 9.12 -20.15 6.34
CA LEU A 296 8.12 -19.14 6.72
C LEU A 296 6.81 -19.28 5.94
N ILE A 297 6.90 -19.58 4.63
CA ILE A 297 5.70 -19.80 3.79
C ILE A 297 4.96 -21.05 4.25
N LYS A 298 5.65 -22.15 4.51
CA LYS A 298 5.05 -23.42 4.97
C LYS A 298 4.44 -23.33 6.36
N ASP A 299 5.02 -22.54 7.25
CA ASP A 299 4.48 -22.30 8.58
C ASP A 299 3.22 -21.41 8.54
N SER A 300 3.00 -20.68 7.45
CA SER A 300 1.79 -19.87 7.27
C SER A 300 0.56 -20.76 7.00
N ARG A 301 -0.61 -20.34 7.52
CA ARG A 301 -1.88 -21.07 7.32
C ARG A 301 -2.25 -21.23 5.84
N THR A 302 -1.85 -20.28 5.00
CA THR A 302 -2.19 -20.21 3.57
C THR A 302 -1.14 -20.86 2.68
N GLY A 303 0.08 -21.05 3.15
CA GLY A 303 1.18 -21.66 2.40
C GLY A 303 1.50 -23.13 2.77
N ALA A 304 0.88 -23.66 3.83
CA ALA A 304 1.17 -24.98 4.38
C ALA A 304 1.02 -26.16 3.40
N HIS A 305 0.27 -25.97 2.31
CA HIS A 305 0.00 -27.00 1.29
C HIS A 305 0.71 -26.76 -0.04
N LEU A 306 1.63 -25.80 -0.09
CA LEU A 306 2.42 -25.58 -1.30
C LEU A 306 3.55 -26.61 -1.37
N ASP A 307 3.70 -27.25 -2.53
CA ASP A 307 4.87 -28.07 -2.82
C ASP A 307 6.09 -27.17 -3.01
N THR A 308 7.24 -27.72 -2.72
CA THR A 308 8.54 -27.01 -2.76
C THR A 308 9.42 -27.44 -3.91
N ASP A 309 8.86 -28.18 -4.88
CA ASP A 309 9.58 -28.64 -6.06
C ASP A 309 9.69 -27.56 -7.14
#